data_ab926559e6bc3fcdb917a162856821df
#
_entry.id   ab926559e6bc3fcdb917a162856821df
#
_cell.length_a   1.000
_cell.length_b   1.000
_cell.length_c   1.000
_cell.angle_alpha   90.00
_cell.angle_beta   90.00
_cell.angle_gamma   90.00
#
_symmetry.space_group_name_H-M   'P 1'
#
loop_
_entity.id
_entity.type
_entity.pdbx_description
1 polymer ?
#
loop_
_entity_poly.entity_id
_entity_poly.type
_entity_poly.pdbx_seq_one_letter_code
_entity_poly.pdbx_strand_id
1 'polypeptide(L)'
;LPLFTSIYKRGAGLGTAIAFLYSGPAISILSIILTWRILGTEMGVARMIGAVLFSVIIGLVMAFIYRKEEKAKKEEQMNIEVPPAKRPMSQTMFHFFTLVLILVFANWGAPAADDTSSIWFYIFTYKWYITGLLALMLAYSLIAILKIKWQWVIAGVIATASSAVLANLLIPNPKLVPLVPMVVGIASLSLMTLFDKRDSENREWTLSAWGFAKQIMPLLAIGVVTAGFLLGSTHDNTTIAGVIPNEWIEWAVG
;
A
#
# COMPACT_ATOMS: atom_id res chain seq x y z
N LEU A 1 8.97 4.65 8.50
CA LEU A 1 10.05 5.60 8.80
C LEU A 1 10.26 6.64 7.70
N PRO A 2 10.37 6.33 6.39
CA PRO A 2 10.63 7.32 5.35
C PRO A 2 9.52 8.37 5.20
N LEU A 3 8.24 7.97 5.28
CA LEU A 3 7.10 8.89 5.27
C LEU A 3 7.11 9.81 6.49
N PHE A 4 7.42 9.27 7.68
CA PHE A 4 7.62 10.06 8.87
C PHE A 4 8.69 11.14 8.65
N THR A 5 9.86 10.74 8.13
CA THR A 5 10.95 11.67 7.84
C THR A 5 10.55 12.74 6.82
N SER A 6 9.79 12.37 5.79
CA SER A 6 9.27 13.32 4.79
C SER A 6 8.30 14.33 5.39
N ILE A 7 7.33 13.86 6.19
CA ILE A 7 6.34 14.70 6.87
C ILE A 7 7.03 15.62 7.86
N TYR A 8 7.93 15.08 8.66
CA TYR A 8 8.66 15.84 9.66
C TYR A 8 9.61 16.89 9.05
N LYS A 9 10.35 16.55 7.98
CA LYS A 9 11.21 17.50 7.25
C LYS A 9 10.43 18.61 6.55
N ARG A 10 9.16 18.37 6.19
CA ARG A 10 8.28 19.37 5.56
C ARG A 10 7.60 20.32 6.55
N GLY A 11 8.00 20.28 7.83
CA GLY A 11 7.52 21.22 8.86
C GLY A 11 6.28 20.76 9.64
N ALA A 12 5.79 19.54 9.42
CA ALA A 12 4.81 18.96 10.32
C ALA A 12 5.49 18.68 11.66
N GLY A 13 4.84 19.08 12.78
CA GLY A 13 5.38 18.83 14.11
C GLY A 13 5.62 17.33 14.37
N LEU A 14 6.51 17.04 15.31
CA LEU A 14 6.87 15.67 15.69
C LEU A 14 5.64 14.84 16.08
N GLY A 15 4.70 15.42 16.83
CA GLY A 15 3.46 14.76 17.22
C GLY A 15 2.64 14.31 16.04
N THR A 16 2.45 15.18 15.04
CA THR A 16 1.71 14.87 13.80
C THR A 16 2.41 13.78 13.00
N ALA A 17 3.74 13.84 12.87
CA ALA A 17 4.52 12.85 12.14
C ALA A 17 4.47 11.47 12.82
N ILE A 18 4.49 11.42 14.16
CA ILE A 18 4.38 10.20 14.95
C ILE A 18 2.95 9.64 14.90
N ALA A 19 1.92 10.49 15.04
CA ALA A 19 0.53 10.06 14.87
C ALA A 19 0.32 9.39 13.51
N PHE A 20 0.86 9.96 12.44
CA PHE A 20 0.84 9.36 11.10
C PHE A 20 1.61 8.03 11.03
N LEU A 21 2.77 7.93 11.67
CA LEU A 21 3.58 6.72 11.70
C LEU A 21 2.83 5.53 12.33
N TYR A 22 2.10 5.77 13.41
CA TYR A 22 1.32 4.74 14.09
C TYR A 22 -0.02 4.45 13.39
N SER A 23 -0.69 5.48 12.87
CA SER A 23 -1.97 5.29 12.17
C SER A 23 -1.81 4.56 10.83
N GLY A 24 -0.75 4.81 10.08
CA GLY A 24 -0.54 4.29 8.73
C GLY A 24 -0.69 2.77 8.62
N PRO A 25 0.10 1.96 9.33
CA PRO A 25 0.00 0.51 9.31
C PRO A 25 -1.32 -0.02 9.90
N ALA A 26 -1.86 0.66 10.91
CA ALA A 26 -3.04 0.21 11.64
C ALA A 26 -4.36 0.49 10.89
N ILE A 27 -4.42 1.59 10.11
CA ILE A 27 -5.59 2.03 9.34
C ILE A 27 -5.50 1.56 7.87
N SER A 28 -4.61 0.62 7.54
CA SER A 28 -4.59 0.03 6.20
C SER A 28 -5.96 -0.58 5.89
N ILE A 29 -6.59 -0.11 4.81
CA ILE A 29 -7.91 -0.58 4.35
C ILE A 29 -7.92 -2.10 4.24
N LEU A 30 -6.88 -2.68 3.66
CA LEU A 30 -6.74 -4.12 3.53
C LEU A 30 -6.71 -4.83 4.90
N SER A 31 -6.00 -4.26 5.85
CA SER A 31 -5.87 -4.82 7.20
C SER A 31 -7.19 -4.75 7.98
N ILE A 32 -7.95 -3.68 7.84
CA ILE A 32 -9.28 -3.52 8.44
C ILE A 32 -10.24 -4.54 7.84
N ILE A 33 -10.28 -4.65 6.51
CA ILE A 33 -11.14 -5.59 5.80
C ILE A 33 -10.82 -7.04 6.19
N LEU A 34 -9.54 -7.41 6.26
CA LEU A 34 -9.14 -8.74 6.70
C LEU A 34 -9.54 -9.03 8.15
N THR A 35 -9.34 -8.07 9.06
CA THR A 35 -9.76 -8.20 10.45
C THR A 35 -11.27 -8.37 10.54
N TRP A 36 -12.02 -7.53 9.84
CA TRP A 36 -13.48 -7.60 9.78
C TRP A 36 -13.97 -8.98 9.30
N ARG A 37 -13.32 -9.53 8.28
CA ARG A 37 -13.69 -10.78 7.68
C ARG A 37 -13.33 -12.01 8.54
N ILE A 38 -12.15 -11.99 9.20
CA ILE A 38 -11.63 -13.15 9.96
C ILE A 38 -12.14 -13.13 11.40
N LEU A 39 -12.14 -11.96 12.03
CA LEU A 39 -12.45 -11.78 13.45
C LEU A 39 -13.83 -11.15 13.70
N GLY A 40 -14.59 -10.88 12.65
CA GLY A 40 -15.91 -10.28 12.73
C GLY A 40 -15.93 -8.75 12.72
N THR A 41 -17.15 -8.21 12.61
CA THR A 41 -17.42 -6.77 12.47
C THR A 41 -16.96 -5.95 13.66
N GLU A 42 -17.18 -6.48 14.87
CA GLU A 42 -16.86 -5.80 16.12
C GLU A 42 -15.35 -5.55 16.27
N MET A 43 -14.55 -6.56 15.96
CA MET A 43 -13.08 -6.45 16.02
C MET A 43 -12.53 -5.57 14.90
N GLY A 44 -13.14 -5.56 13.73
CA GLY A 44 -12.77 -4.65 12.64
C GLY A 44 -13.01 -3.19 13.01
N VAL A 45 -14.17 -2.89 13.60
CA VAL A 45 -14.53 -1.54 14.09
C VAL A 45 -13.66 -1.13 15.28
N ALA A 46 -13.48 -2.01 16.25
CA ALA A 46 -12.62 -1.77 17.42
C ALA A 46 -11.19 -1.46 17.01
N ARG A 47 -10.64 -2.19 16.03
CA ARG A 47 -9.31 -1.94 15.45
C ARG A 47 -9.21 -0.56 14.80
N MET A 48 -10.22 -0.16 14.02
CA MET A 48 -10.25 1.13 13.35
C MET A 48 -10.28 2.27 14.37
N ILE A 49 -11.21 2.22 15.34
CA ILE A 49 -11.35 3.22 16.38
C ILE A 49 -10.09 3.26 17.26
N GLY A 50 -9.61 2.11 17.70
CA GLY A 50 -8.41 2.00 18.52
C GLY A 50 -7.18 2.57 17.81
N ALA A 51 -6.97 2.29 16.54
CA ALA A 51 -5.85 2.82 15.76
C ALA A 51 -5.87 4.35 15.69
N VAL A 52 -7.04 4.95 15.47
CA VAL A 52 -7.19 6.43 15.45
C VAL A 52 -6.93 7.02 16.83
N LEU A 53 -7.59 6.50 17.86
CA LEU A 53 -7.45 7.01 19.22
C LEU A 53 -6.01 6.91 19.74
N PHE A 54 -5.38 5.73 19.60
CA PHE A 54 -4.01 5.53 20.06
C PHE A 54 -3.01 6.38 19.25
N SER A 55 -3.19 6.54 17.95
CA SER A 55 -2.31 7.39 17.14
C SER A 55 -2.36 8.85 17.58
N VAL A 56 -3.56 9.37 17.89
CA VAL A 56 -3.76 10.73 18.39
C VAL A 56 -3.16 10.88 19.80
N ILE A 57 -3.43 9.94 20.70
CA ILE A 57 -2.89 9.97 22.07
C ILE A 57 -1.36 9.96 22.04
N ILE A 58 -0.76 9.02 21.32
CA ILE A 58 0.71 8.92 21.21
C ILE A 58 1.28 10.19 20.57
N GLY A 59 0.65 10.69 19.50
CA GLY A 59 1.06 11.94 18.87
C GLY A 59 1.04 13.14 19.80
N LEU A 60 -0.01 13.27 20.61
CA LEU A 60 -0.13 14.36 21.60
C LEU A 60 0.89 14.22 22.73
N VAL A 61 1.08 13.02 23.26
CA VAL A 61 2.08 12.75 24.30
C VAL A 61 3.48 13.11 23.80
N MET A 62 3.84 12.71 22.58
CA MET A 62 5.14 13.02 21.99
C MET A 62 5.27 14.52 21.68
N ALA A 63 4.24 15.19 21.22
CA ALA A 63 4.24 16.65 21.03
C ALA A 63 4.43 17.39 22.35
N PHE A 64 3.87 16.87 23.44
CA PHE A 64 4.05 17.45 24.78
C PHE A 64 5.47 17.25 25.32
N ILE A 65 6.02 16.03 25.21
CA ILE A 65 7.37 15.70 25.69
C ILE A 65 8.42 16.54 24.96
N TYR A 66 8.33 16.62 23.63
CA TYR A 66 9.33 17.29 22.77
C TYR A 66 9.00 18.75 22.43
N ARG A 67 8.06 19.37 23.14
CA ARG A 67 7.58 20.74 22.88
C ARG A 67 8.68 21.79 22.79
N LYS A 68 9.74 21.65 23.60
CA LYS A 68 10.85 22.61 23.61
C LYS A 68 11.73 22.48 22.38
N GLU A 69 12.01 21.25 21.96
CA GLU A 69 12.83 20.97 20.78
C GLU A 69 12.12 21.35 19.49
N GLU A 70 10.78 21.18 19.46
CA GLU A 70 9.97 21.59 18.30
C GLU A 70 9.95 23.11 18.09
N LYS A 71 9.95 23.90 19.15
CA LYS A 71 10.01 25.36 19.03
C LYS A 71 11.30 25.83 18.38
N ALA A 72 12.43 25.29 18.81
CA ALA A 72 13.73 25.63 18.22
C ALA A 72 13.83 25.25 16.74
N LYS A 73 13.29 24.07 16.35
CA LYS A 73 13.26 23.64 14.94
C LYS A 73 12.29 24.41 14.06
N LYS A 74 11.17 24.87 14.58
CA LYS A 74 10.21 25.69 13.81
C LYS A 74 10.85 27.00 13.35
N GLU A 75 11.70 27.61 14.14
CA GLU A 75 12.44 28.81 13.77
C GLU A 75 13.45 28.56 12.65
N GLU A 76 14.13 27.41 12.65
CA GLU A 76 15.00 27.00 11.53
C GLU A 76 14.24 26.62 10.25
N GLN A 77 13.09 25.98 10.37
CA GLN A 77 12.31 25.50 9.23
C GLN A 77 11.49 26.61 8.53
N MET A 78 11.19 27.71 9.20
CA MET A 78 10.49 28.85 8.57
C MET A 78 11.29 29.51 7.43
N ASN A 79 12.58 29.24 7.34
CA ASN A 79 13.46 29.76 6.28
C ASN A 79 13.63 28.82 5.08
N ILE A 80 12.93 27.67 5.05
CA ILE A 80 12.99 26.77 3.88
C ILE A 80 11.98 27.23 2.85
N GLU A 81 12.46 27.84 1.77
CA GLU A 81 11.64 28.10 0.58
C GLU A 81 11.11 26.78 0.00
N VAL A 82 9.81 26.56 0.12
CA VAL A 82 9.15 25.42 -0.52
C VAL A 82 9.04 25.74 -2.01
N PRO A 83 9.70 24.98 -2.90
CA PRO A 83 9.60 25.25 -4.33
C PRO A 83 8.13 25.15 -4.77
N PRO A 84 7.68 26.04 -5.68
CA PRO A 84 6.30 26.07 -6.13
C PRO A 84 5.90 24.72 -6.73
N ALA A 85 4.69 24.27 -6.39
CA ALA A 85 4.17 23.00 -6.88
C ALA A 85 4.10 23.03 -8.43
N LYS A 86 4.77 22.11 -9.10
CA LYS A 86 4.80 22.00 -10.56
C LYS A 86 3.44 21.70 -11.18
N ARG A 87 2.47 21.21 -10.38
CA ARG A 87 1.16 20.72 -10.82
C ARG A 87 0.06 21.12 -9.85
N PRO A 88 -1.18 21.33 -10.36
CA PRO A 88 -2.32 21.56 -9.49
C PRO A 88 -2.60 20.32 -8.63
N MET A 89 -3.03 20.54 -7.39
CA MET A 89 -3.30 19.51 -6.39
C MET A 89 -4.28 18.45 -6.91
N SER A 90 -5.30 18.85 -7.67
CA SER A 90 -6.31 17.95 -8.23
C SER A 90 -5.71 16.85 -9.13
N GLN A 91 -4.72 17.18 -9.94
CA GLN A 91 -4.05 16.21 -10.81
C GLN A 91 -3.22 15.22 -9.99
N THR A 92 -2.52 15.69 -8.98
CA THR A 92 -1.76 14.84 -8.07
C THR A 92 -2.69 13.90 -7.30
N MET A 93 -3.82 14.42 -6.81
CA MET A 93 -4.84 13.62 -6.13
C MET A 93 -5.43 12.56 -7.07
N PHE A 94 -5.80 12.91 -8.29
CA PHE A 94 -6.32 11.96 -9.27
C PHE A 94 -5.35 10.78 -9.50
N HIS A 95 -4.08 11.08 -9.74
CA HIS A 95 -3.05 10.07 -9.93
C HIS A 95 -2.90 9.17 -8.69
N PHE A 96 -2.81 9.78 -7.51
CA PHE A 96 -2.68 9.08 -6.25
C PHE A 96 -3.88 8.16 -5.96
N PHE A 97 -5.10 8.69 -6.10
CA PHE A 97 -6.32 7.89 -5.88
C PHE A 97 -6.42 6.73 -6.88
N THR A 98 -6.03 6.92 -8.13
CA THR A 98 -6.00 5.84 -9.12
C THR A 98 -5.07 4.71 -8.66
N LEU A 99 -3.86 5.02 -8.16
CA LEU A 99 -2.94 4.03 -7.62
C LEU A 99 -3.52 3.30 -6.39
N VAL A 100 -4.15 4.05 -5.47
CA VAL A 100 -4.79 3.46 -4.28
C VAL A 100 -5.94 2.54 -4.67
N LEU A 101 -6.79 2.94 -5.61
CA LEU A 101 -7.91 2.12 -6.07
C LEU A 101 -7.42 0.83 -6.76
N ILE A 102 -6.36 0.90 -7.57
CA ILE A 102 -5.73 -0.31 -8.16
C ILE A 102 -5.29 -1.26 -7.03
N LEU A 103 -4.61 -0.73 -6.00
CA LEU A 103 -4.15 -1.53 -4.87
C LEU A 103 -5.33 -2.19 -4.13
N VAL A 104 -6.40 -1.44 -3.88
CA VAL A 104 -7.59 -1.92 -3.16
C VAL A 104 -8.28 -3.02 -3.96
N PHE A 105 -8.62 -2.78 -5.22
CA PHE A 105 -9.39 -3.74 -6.02
C PHE A 105 -8.58 -4.97 -6.42
N ALA A 106 -7.28 -4.83 -6.73
CA ALA A 106 -6.41 -5.97 -7.02
C ALA A 106 -6.31 -6.95 -5.83
N ASN A 107 -6.32 -6.41 -4.60
CA ASN A 107 -6.23 -7.20 -3.36
C ASN A 107 -7.60 -7.54 -2.75
N TRP A 108 -8.72 -7.29 -3.45
CA TRP A 108 -10.04 -7.59 -2.94
C TRP A 108 -10.21 -9.09 -2.66
N GLY A 109 -10.48 -9.43 -1.39
CA GLY A 109 -10.56 -10.83 -0.94
C GLY A 109 -11.85 -11.55 -1.38
N ALA A 110 -11.81 -12.87 -1.48
CA ALA A 110 -12.99 -13.68 -1.77
C ALA A 110 -14.05 -13.52 -0.65
N PRO A 111 -15.35 -13.55 -0.94
CA PRO A 111 -16.41 -13.53 0.08
C PRO A 111 -16.41 -14.79 0.94
N ALA A 112 -17.18 -14.79 2.04
CA ALA A 112 -17.44 -16.01 2.78
C ALA A 112 -18.19 -17.03 1.89
N ALA A 113 -18.00 -18.33 2.14
CA ALA A 113 -18.45 -19.41 1.26
C ALA A 113 -19.98 -19.36 0.94
N ASP A 114 -20.78 -18.85 1.87
CA ASP A 114 -22.25 -18.83 1.77
C ASP A 114 -22.83 -17.51 1.21
N ASP A 115 -21.97 -16.51 0.95
CA ASP A 115 -22.42 -15.17 0.56
C ASP A 115 -22.23 -14.92 -0.94
N THR A 116 -23.18 -15.41 -1.73
CA THR A 116 -23.18 -15.24 -3.20
C THR A 116 -24.00 -14.06 -3.69
N SER A 117 -24.74 -13.36 -2.80
CA SER A 117 -25.66 -12.27 -3.19
C SER A 117 -25.23 -10.88 -2.74
N SER A 118 -24.12 -10.76 -2.00
CA SER A 118 -23.66 -9.47 -1.50
C SER A 118 -22.91 -8.65 -2.56
N ILE A 119 -22.91 -7.33 -2.38
CA ILE A 119 -22.06 -6.40 -3.16
C ILE A 119 -20.60 -6.84 -3.14
N TRP A 120 -20.14 -7.44 -2.03
CA TRP A 120 -18.79 -7.96 -1.88
C TRP A 120 -18.46 -9.04 -2.92
N PHE A 121 -19.38 -9.98 -3.15
CA PHE A 121 -19.25 -11.03 -4.15
C PHE A 121 -19.15 -10.46 -5.58
N TYR A 122 -20.00 -9.49 -5.92
CA TYR A 122 -19.96 -8.85 -7.24
C TYR A 122 -18.63 -8.13 -7.48
N ILE A 123 -18.15 -7.38 -6.48
CA ILE A 123 -16.84 -6.71 -6.59
C ILE A 123 -15.72 -7.73 -6.77
N PHE A 124 -15.73 -8.83 -6.01
CA PHE A 124 -14.72 -9.90 -6.13
C PHE A 124 -14.75 -10.56 -7.51
N THR A 125 -15.93 -10.82 -8.06
CA THR A 125 -16.09 -11.43 -9.37
C THR A 125 -15.56 -10.52 -10.49
N TYR A 126 -15.83 -9.23 -10.40
CA TYR A 126 -15.45 -8.25 -11.42
C TYR A 126 -14.15 -7.50 -11.11
N LYS A 127 -13.44 -7.83 -10.05
CA LYS A 127 -12.26 -7.08 -9.59
C LYS A 127 -11.18 -6.88 -10.65
N TRP A 128 -10.96 -7.86 -11.51
CA TRP A 128 -9.95 -7.77 -12.58
C TRP A 128 -10.37 -6.83 -13.71
N TYR A 129 -11.67 -6.77 -14.02
CA TYR A 129 -12.20 -5.79 -14.99
C TYR A 129 -12.09 -4.37 -14.43
N ILE A 130 -12.43 -4.18 -13.14
CA ILE A 130 -12.29 -2.90 -12.45
C ILE A 130 -10.82 -2.48 -12.39
N THR A 131 -9.94 -3.39 -12.02
CA THR A 131 -8.48 -3.13 -11.98
C THR A 131 -7.94 -2.81 -13.37
N GLY A 132 -8.40 -3.48 -14.43
CA GLY A 132 -8.05 -3.19 -15.81
C GLY A 132 -8.48 -1.78 -16.25
N LEU A 133 -9.70 -1.37 -15.92
CA LEU A 133 -10.18 -0.01 -16.17
C LEU A 133 -9.34 1.05 -15.43
N LEU A 134 -9.03 0.80 -14.17
CA LEU A 134 -8.17 1.66 -13.37
C LEU A 134 -6.73 1.72 -13.91
N ALA A 135 -6.22 0.62 -14.46
CA ALA A 135 -4.93 0.60 -15.14
C ALA A 135 -4.93 1.48 -16.40
N LEU A 136 -6.03 1.52 -17.15
CA LEU A 136 -6.19 2.46 -18.28
C LEU A 136 -6.26 3.91 -17.79
N MET A 137 -6.96 4.18 -16.67
CA MET A 137 -6.96 5.51 -16.04
C MET A 137 -5.55 5.90 -15.57
N LEU A 138 -4.77 4.94 -15.06
CA LEU A 138 -3.36 5.16 -14.73
C LEU A 138 -2.54 5.49 -15.98
N ALA A 139 -2.70 4.74 -17.07
CA ALA A 139 -2.04 5.01 -18.34
C ALA A 139 -2.35 6.43 -18.86
N TYR A 140 -3.62 6.85 -18.79
CA TYR A 140 -4.01 8.21 -19.10
C TYR A 140 -3.29 9.23 -18.20
N SER A 141 -3.26 9.00 -16.91
CA SER A 141 -2.60 9.86 -15.93
C SER A 141 -1.08 9.97 -16.17
N LEU A 142 -0.41 8.88 -16.58
CA LEU A 142 1.01 8.87 -16.94
C LEU A 142 1.29 9.77 -18.17
N ILE A 143 0.39 9.78 -19.14
CA ILE A 143 0.53 10.62 -20.34
C ILE A 143 0.14 12.08 -20.04
N ALA A 144 -1.03 12.31 -19.45
CA ALA A 144 -1.61 13.64 -19.27
C ALA A 144 -0.96 14.43 -18.12
N ILE A 145 -0.66 13.75 -17.01
CA ILE A 145 -0.17 14.40 -15.79
C ILE A 145 1.36 14.32 -15.69
N LEU A 146 1.93 13.13 -15.84
CA LEU A 146 3.37 12.90 -15.73
C LEU A 146 4.12 13.20 -17.05
N LYS A 147 3.38 13.46 -18.14
CA LYS A 147 3.93 13.81 -19.48
C LYS A 147 4.93 12.77 -20.03
N ILE A 148 4.77 11.51 -19.63
CA ILE A 148 5.57 10.41 -20.17
C ILE A 148 5.18 10.21 -21.64
N LYS A 149 6.14 9.86 -22.49
CA LYS A 149 5.90 9.60 -23.92
C LYS A 149 4.84 8.49 -24.09
N TRP A 150 3.78 8.79 -24.83
CA TRP A 150 2.67 7.87 -25.07
C TRP A 150 3.10 6.50 -25.61
N GLN A 151 4.16 6.47 -26.43
CA GLN A 151 4.72 5.23 -26.99
C GLN A 151 5.19 4.25 -25.91
N TRP A 152 5.87 4.74 -24.87
CA TRP A 152 6.33 3.92 -23.75
C TRP A 152 5.16 3.43 -22.90
N VAL A 153 4.17 4.29 -22.69
CA VAL A 153 2.97 3.92 -21.91
C VAL A 153 2.17 2.84 -22.64
N ILE A 154 1.96 2.99 -23.96
CA ILE A 154 1.27 1.96 -24.75
C ILE A 154 2.08 0.65 -24.76
N ALA A 155 3.39 0.70 -24.95
CA ALA A 155 4.23 -0.48 -24.89
C ALA A 155 4.11 -1.21 -23.56
N GLY A 156 4.07 -0.49 -22.43
CA GLY A 156 3.87 -1.07 -21.11
C GLY A 156 2.48 -1.64 -20.90
N VAL A 157 1.44 -0.98 -21.40
CA VAL A 157 0.07 -1.51 -21.36
C VAL A 157 -0.02 -2.82 -22.17
N ILE A 158 0.53 -2.84 -23.37
CA ILE A 158 0.57 -4.05 -24.20
C ILE A 158 1.37 -5.16 -23.53
N ALA A 159 2.54 -4.85 -22.97
CA ALA A 159 3.37 -5.83 -22.26
C ALA A 159 2.63 -6.43 -21.05
N THR A 160 1.96 -5.60 -20.27
CA THR A 160 1.18 -6.05 -19.10
C THR A 160 -0.04 -6.87 -19.53
N ALA A 161 -0.79 -6.44 -20.55
CA ALA A 161 -1.94 -7.17 -21.06
C ALA A 161 -1.54 -8.51 -21.67
N SER A 162 -0.49 -8.54 -22.50
CA SER A 162 0.01 -9.79 -23.10
C SER A 162 0.53 -10.75 -22.04
N SER A 163 1.22 -10.24 -21.01
CA SER A 163 1.68 -11.07 -19.89
C SER A 163 0.52 -11.67 -19.09
N ALA A 164 -0.60 -10.96 -18.96
CA ALA A 164 -1.80 -11.48 -18.28
C ALA A 164 -2.43 -12.62 -19.11
N VAL A 165 -2.52 -12.47 -20.42
CA VAL A 165 -3.02 -13.54 -21.32
C VAL A 165 -2.10 -14.76 -21.27
N LEU A 166 -0.79 -14.56 -21.42
CA LEU A 166 0.19 -15.64 -21.35
C LEU A 166 0.19 -16.37 -20.01
N ALA A 167 0.07 -15.62 -18.92
CA ALA A 167 0.00 -16.21 -17.58
C ALA A 167 -1.24 -17.09 -17.41
N ASN A 168 -2.39 -16.68 -17.93
CA ASN A 168 -3.61 -17.50 -17.92
C ASN A 168 -3.49 -18.79 -18.76
N LEU A 169 -2.70 -18.76 -19.83
CA LEU A 169 -2.50 -19.93 -20.71
C LEU A 169 -1.44 -20.90 -20.19
N LEU A 170 -0.40 -20.38 -19.53
CA LEU A 170 0.81 -21.16 -19.19
C LEU A 170 0.85 -21.61 -17.72
N ILE A 171 0.17 -20.89 -16.81
CA ILE A 171 0.23 -21.16 -15.37
C ILE A 171 -0.99 -21.95 -14.93
N PRO A 172 -0.84 -23.22 -14.50
CA PRO A 172 -1.95 -24.06 -14.05
C PRO A 172 -2.57 -23.56 -12.73
N ASN A 173 -1.77 -22.87 -11.90
CA ASN A 173 -2.22 -22.40 -10.59
C ASN A 173 -2.84 -20.99 -10.68
N PRO A 174 -4.16 -20.87 -10.51
CA PRO A 174 -4.86 -19.59 -10.67
C PRO A 174 -4.43 -18.53 -9.63
N LYS A 175 -3.83 -18.93 -8.50
CA LYS A 175 -3.33 -18.00 -7.48
C LYS A 175 -2.06 -17.27 -7.92
N LEU A 176 -1.27 -17.87 -8.83
CA LEU A 176 -0.01 -17.29 -9.34
C LEU A 176 -0.20 -16.45 -10.61
N VAL A 177 -1.29 -16.65 -11.34
CA VAL A 177 -1.57 -15.93 -12.60
C VAL A 177 -1.49 -14.41 -12.45
N PRO A 178 -2.06 -13.77 -11.44
CA PRO A 178 -2.03 -12.31 -11.31
C PRO A 178 -0.65 -11.73 -10.96
N LEU A 179 0.28 -12.55 -10.44
CA LEU A 179 1.62 -12.08 -10.08
C LEU A 179 2.43 -11.67 -11.29
N VAL A 180 2.27 -12.38 -12.43
CA VAL A 180 3.04 -12.10 -13.65
C VAL A 180 2.74 -10.72 -14.21
N PRO A 181 1.47 -10.34 -14.52
CA PRO A 181 1.17 -9.01 -15.01
C PRO A 181 1.46 -7.92 -13.97
N MET A 182 1.37 -8.21 -12.68
CA MET A 182 1.76 -7.27 -11.64
C MET A 182 3.26 -6.96 -11.70
N VAL A 183 4.12 -7.97 -11.77
CA VAL A 183 5.57 -7.79 -11.87
C VAL A 183 5.94 -7.08 -13.19
N VAL A 184 5.35 -7.47 -14.31
CA VAL A 184 5.58 -6.84 -15.62
C VAL A 184 5.10 -5.37 -15.60
N GLY A 185 3.96 -5.08 -14.98
CA GLY A 185 3.43 -3.73 -14.83
C GLY A 185 4.35 -2.83 -14.00
N ILE A 186 4.81 -3.31 -12.84
CA ILE A 186 5.76 -2.59 -11.99
C ILE A 186 7.10 -2.37 -12.71
N ALA A 187 7.63 -3.40 -13.38
CA ALA A 187 8.86 -3.28 -14.15
C ALA A 187 8.71 -2.26 -15.29
N SER A 188 7.60 -2.31 -16.04
CA SER A 188 7.31 -1.36 -17.11
C SER A 188 7.24 0.07 -16.60
N LEU A 189 6.51 0.33 -15.51
CA LEU A 189 6.43 1.63 -14.87
C LEU A 189 7.81 2.13 -14.42
N SER A 190 8.58 1.26 -13.76
CA SER A 190 9.93 1.60 -13.29
C SER A 190 10.85 1.95 -14.45
N LEU A 191 10.83 1.17 -15.53
CA LEU A 191 11.64 1.44 -16.72
C LEU A 191 11.24 2.76 -17.39
N MET A 192 9.95 3.02 -17.57
CA MET A 192 9.45 4.26 -18.17
C MET A 192 9.91 5.49 -17.41
N THR A 193 9.82 5.45 -16.07
CA THR A 193 10.17 6.58 -15.21
C THR A 193 11.68 6.76 -15.05
N LEU A 194 12.46 5.66 -15.01
CA LEU A 194 13.92 5.72 -14.92
C LEU A 194 14.58 6.22 -16.22
N PHE A 195 14.03 5.84 -17.37
CA PHE A 195 14.55 6.25 -18.68
C PHE A 195 13.94 7.56 -19.20
N ASP A 196 13.01 8.16 -18.48
CA ASP A 196 12.49 9.48 -18.82
C ASP A 196 13.51 10.57 -18.50
N LYS A 197 14.22 11.00 -19.56
CA LYS A 197 15.24 12.07 -19.46
C LYS A 197 14.63 13.47 -19.34
N ARG A 198 13.30 13.62 -19.47
CA ARG A 198 12.62 14.92 -19.54
C ARG A 198 12.30 15.50 -18.17
N ASP A 199 11.99 14.66 -17.19
CA ASP A 199 11.62 15.10 -15.86
C ASP A 199 12.37 14.31 -14.78
N SER A 200 13.20 15.02 -14.01
CA SER A 200 13.93 14.46 -12.88
C SER A 200 12.99 13.96 -11.77
N GLU A 201 11.78 14.54 -11.67
CA GLU A 201 10.80 14.20 -10.64
C GLU A 201 10.29 12.77 -10.77
N ASN A 202 9.99 12.29 -12.00
CA ASN A 202 9.55 10.92 -12.24
C ASN A 202 10.62 9.90 -11.85
N ARG A 203 11.89 10.22 -12.15
CA ARG A 203 13.03 9.40 -11.77
C ARG A 203 13.26 9.39 -10.26
N GLU A 204 13.20 10.55 -9.61
CA GLU A 204 13.34 10.67 -8.16
C GLU A 204 12.23 9.93 -7.42
N TRP A 205 10.99 9.97 -7.93
CA TRP A 205 9.88 9.21 -7.39
C TRP A 205 10.16 7.70 -7.40
N THR A 206 10.63 7.16 -8.54
CA THR A 206 10.94 5.73 -8.68
C THR A 206 12.13 5.33 -7.81
N LEU A 207 13.19 6.14 -7.76
CA LEU A 207 14.35 5.88 -6.90
C LEU A 207 13.99 5.92 -5.41
N SER A 208 13.12 6.84 -5.03
CA SER A 208 12.61 6.91 -3.65
C SER A 208 11.75 5.70 -3.31
N ALA A 209 10.83 5.30 -4.22
CA ALA A 209 10.03 4.10 -4.05
C ALA A 209 10.90 2.84 -3.93
N TRP A 210 11.95 2.72 -4.75
CA TRP A 210 12.92 1.64 -4.66
C TRP A 210 13.72 1.66 -3.35
N GLY A 211 14.10 2.86 -2.89
CA GLY A 211 14.73 3.06 -1.59
C GLY A 211 13.86 2.52 -0.44
N PHE A 212 12.56 2.83 -0.47
CA PHE A 212 11.60 2.33 0.51
C PHE A 212 11.40 0.81 0.40
N ALA A 213 11.31 0.29 -0.81
CA ALA A 213 11.19 -1.15 -1.03
C ALA A 213 12.36 -1.91 -0.40
N LYS A 214 13.60 -1.45 -0.64
CA LYS A 214 14.80 -2.05 -0.03
C LYS A 214 14.83 -2.02 1.50
N GLN A 215 14.19 -1.03 2.11
CA GLN A 215 14.11 -0.93 3.58
C GLN A 215 12.98 -1.77 4.17
N ILE A 216 11.83 -1.80 3.50
CA ILE A 216 10.62 -2.44 4.02
C ILE A 216 10.58 -3.94 3.70
N MET A 217 10.95 -4.34 2.48
CA MET A 217 10.83 -5.71 2.01
C MET A 217 11.60 -6.74 2.86
N PRO A 218 12.88 -6.50 3.23
CA PRO A 218 13.60 -7.46 4.09
C PRO A 218 12.97 -7.61 5.46
N LEU A 219 12.56 -6.48 6.06
CA LEU A 219 11.93 -6.49 7.39
C LEU A 219 10.58 -7.22 7.35
N LEU A 220 9.79 -6.98 6.31
CA LEU A 220 8.51 -7.65 6.11
C LEU A 220 8.73 -9.15 5.85
N ALA A 221 9.69 -9.52 5.02
CA ALA A 221 10.02 -10.92 4.76
C ALA A 221 10.44 -11.66 6.04
N ILE A 222 11.33 -11.06 6.84
CA ILE A 222 11.73 -11.63 8.14
C ILE A 222 10.52 -11.76 9.06
N GLY A 223 9.67 -10.73 9.15
CA GLY A 223 8.47 -10.76 9.98
C GLY A 223 7.49 -11.85 9.57
N VAL A 224 7.22 -12.01 8.28
CA VAL A 224 6.31 -13.05 7.76
C VAL A 224 6.90 -14.45 7.99
N VAL A 225 8.18 -14.66 7.69
CA VAL A 225 8.85 -15.95 7.91
C VAL A 225 8.86 -16.30 9.40
N THR A 226 9.20 -15.34 10.26
CA THR A 226 9.20 -15.55 11.71
C THR A 226 7.81 -15.85 12.24
N ALA A 227 6.80 -15.09 11.82
CA ALA A 227 5.42 -15.33 12.21
C ALA A 227 4.92 -16.71 11.73
N GLY A 228 5.19 -17.07 10.47
CA GLY A 228 4.83 -18.37 9.92
C GLY A 228 5.54 -19.54 10.63
N PHE A 229 6.80 -19.36 11.01
CA PHE A 229 7.55 -20.36 11.77
C PHE A 229 7.02 -20.53 13.21
N LEU A 230 6.71 -19.41 13.88
CA LEU A 230 6.24 -19.45 15.27
C LEU A 230 4.78 -19.89 15.39
N LEU A 231 3.89 -19.35 14.55
CA LEU A 231 2.44 -19.55 14.64
C LEU A 231 1.92 -20.67 13.74
N GLY A 232 2.74 -21.11 12.77
CA GLY A 232 2.29 -22.04 11.74
C GLY A 232 1.43 -21.38 10.68
N SER A 233 0.82 -22.19 9.84
CA SER A 233 -0.10 -21.71 8.80
C SER A 233 -1.23 -22.70 8.58
N THR A 234 -2.44 -22.18 8.36
CA THR A 234 -3.60 -22.93 7.88
C THR A 234 -3.76 -22.70 6.38
N HIS A 235 -3.58 -23.72 5.56
CA HIS A 235 -3.79 -23.66 4.14
C HIS A 235 -4.64 -24.83 3.66
N ASP A 236 -5.75 -24.56 2.98
CA ASP A 236 -6.65 -25.54 2.38
C ASP A 236 -6.98 -26.75 3.32
N ASN A 237 -7.43 -26.46 4.55
CA ASN A 237 -7.74 -27.44 5.61
C ASN A 237 -6.56 -28.23 6.17
N THR A 238 -5.34 -27.94 5.79
CA THR A 238 -4.14 -28.50 6.43
C THR A 238 -3.53 -27.45 7.36
N THR A 239 -3.52 -27.75 8.66
CA THR A 239 -2.82 -26.94 9.67
C THR A 239 -1.39 -27.44 9.79
N ILE A 240 -0.44 -26.62 9.38
CA ILE A 240 0.97 -26.83 9.70
C ILE A 240 1.21 -26.16 11.05
N ALA A 241 1.43 -26.95 12.10
CA ALA A 241 1.68 -26.42 13.43
C ALA A 241 2.96 -25.59 13.46
N GLY A 242 2.90 -24.43 14.10
CA GLY A 242 4.10 -23.62 14.39
C GLY A 242 4.86 -24.19 15.60
N VAL A 243 5.93 -23.49 15.97
CA VAL A 243 6.70 -23.82 17.18
C VAL A 243 5.88 -23.55 18.45
N ILE A 244 4.97 -22.57 18.40
CA ILE A 244 4.08 -22.23 19.51
C ILE A 244 2.82 -23.09 19.38
N PRO A 245 2.45 -23.89 20.39
CA PRO A 245 1.22 -24.69 20.40
C PRO A 245 -0.01 -23.76 20.26
N ASN A 246 -0.97 -24.14 19.42
CA ASN A 246 -2.21 -23.38 19.22
C ASN A 246 -2.99 -23.15 20.52
N GLU A 247 -2.94 -24.06 21.44
CA GLU A 247 -3.56 -23.99 22.77
C GLU A 247 -3.09 -22.76 23.57
N TRP A 248 -1.82 -22.41 23.45
CA TRP A 248 -1.25 -21.21 24.11
C TRP A 248 -1.73 -19.93 23.47
N ILE A 249 -1.90 -19.96 22.15
CA ILE A 249 -2.41 -18.80 21.40
C ILE A 249 -3.89 -18.59 21.75
N GLU A 250 -4.70 -19.64 21.76
CA GLU A 250 -6.11 -19.59 22.15
C GLU A 250 -6.27 -19.11 23.59
N TRP A 251 -5.44 -19.60 24.51
CA TRP A 251 -5.47 -19.14 25.92
C TRP A 251 -5.12 -17.64 26.05
N ALA A 252 -4.20 -17.12 25.22
CA ALA A 252 -3.74 -15.72 25.29
C ALA A 252 -4.68 -14.73 24.61
N VAL A 253 -5.45 -15.15 23.60
CA VAL A 253 -6.26 -14.27 22.73
C VAL A 253 -7.77 -14.51 22.92
N GLY A 254 -8.16 -15.71 23.32
CA GLY A 254 -9.54 -16.16 23.48
C GLY A 254 -10.10 -15.88 24.81
#